data_406e71f6fde65fdecfe04e381f81708b
#
_entry.id   406e71f6fde65fdecfe04e381f81708b
#
_cell.length_a   1.000
_cell.length_b   1.000
_cell.length_c   1.000
_cell.angle_alpha   90.00
_cell.angle_beta   90.00
_cell.angle_gamma   90.00
#
_symmetry.space_group_name_H-M   'P 1'
#
loop_
_entity.id
_entity.type
_entity.pdbx_description
1 polymer ?
#
loop_
_entity_poly.entity_id
_entity_poly.type
_entity_poly.pdbx_seq_one_letter_code
_entity_poly.pdbx_strand_id
1 'polypeptide(L)'
;MEYRICNKEDFLQLRSLWKICFNDSNDFIDYYFNEVCSRNVIFAAFDGEKLVSMAHLNPYTIVFNGRRKDVHYIVGVGTLT
;
A
#
# COMPACT_ATOMS: atom_id res chain seq x y z
N MET A 1 19.10 -1.22 4.87
CA MET A 1 17.71 -1.15 4.35
C MET A 1 16.81 -0.52 5.40
N GLU A 2 15.99 0.41 4.98
CA GLU A 2 15.11 1.15 5.87
C GLU A 2 13.66 0.69 5.67
N TYR A 3 12.93 0.49 6.79
CA TYR A 3 11.50 0.14 6.77
C TYR A 3 10.72 1.30 7.38
N ARG A 4 9.71 1.80 6.66
CA ARG A 4 8.89 2.89 7.18
C ARG A 4 7.50 2.92 6.56
N ILE A 5 6.62 3.71 7.21
CA ILE A 5 5.29 4.00 6.66
C ILE A 5 5.46 5.09 5.59
N CYS A 6 4.82 4.87 4.45
CA CYS A 6 4.88 5.79 3.31
C CYS A 6 3.89 6.95 3.46
N ASN A 7 4.21 8.05 2.80
CA ASN A 7 3.34 9.22 2.67
C ASN A 7 3.13 9.54 1.18
N LYS A 8 2.47 10.67 0.89
CA LYS A 8 2.17 11.05 -0.50
C LYS A 8 3.41 11.26 -1.36
N GLU A 9 4.52 11.64 -0.77
CA GLU A 9 5.77 11.85 -1.50
C GLU A 9 6.31 10.55 -2.08
N ASP A 10 5.94 9.41 -1.50
CA ASP A 10 6.38 8.10 -1.94
C ASP A 10 5.50 7.52 -3.05
N PHE A 11 4.36 8.14 -3.37
CA PHE A 11 3.37 7.56 -4.28
C PHE A 11 3.92 7.29 -5.68
N LEU A 12 4.82 8.11 -6.18
CA LEU A 12 5.38 7.89 -7.52
C LEU A 12 6.12 6.56 -7.60
N GLN A 13 6.96 6.26 -6.60
CA GLN A 13 7.67 4.99 -6.54
C GLN A 13 6.72 3.83 -6.25
N LEU A 14 5.73 4.03 -5.38
CA LEU A 14 4.72 3.01 -5.08
C LEU A 14 3.93 2.64 -6.33
N ARG A 15 3.53 3.61 -7.15
CA ARG A 15 2.82 3.35 -8.41
C ARG A 15 3.68 2.51 -9.36
N SER A 16 4.96 2.84 -9.46
CA SER A 16 5.89 2.12 -10.33
C SER A 16 6.05 0.67 -9.88
N LEU A 17 6.22 0.44 -8.58
CA LEU A 17 6.34 -0.91 -8.05
C LEU A 17 5.05 -1.69 -8.21
N TRP A 18 3.89 -1.05 -8.02
CA TRP A 18 2.59 -1.69 -8.23
C TRP A 18 2.45 -2.18 -9.67
N LYS A 19 2.84 -1.34 -10.64
CA LYS A 19 2.78 -1.71 -12.05
C LYS A 19 3.67 -2.91 -12.38
N ILE A 20 4.86 -2.94 -11.79
CA ILE A 20 5.80 -4.06 -11.99
C ILE A 20 5.25 -5.36 -11.39
N CYS A 21 4.70 -5.30 -10.18
CA CYS A 21 4.28 -6.49 -9.45
C CYS A 21 2.92 -7.03 -9.90
N PHE A 22 1.97 -6.15 -10.25
CA PHE A 22 0.59 -6.55 -10.51
C PHE A 22 0.15 -6.32 -11.95
N ASN A 23 0.88 -5.48 -12.69
CA ASN A 23 0.60 -5.19 -14.10
C ASN A 23 -0.84 -4.75 -14.38
N ASP A 24 -1.44 -4.02 -13.46
CA ASP A 24 -2.78 -3.46 -13.66
C ASP A 24 -2.76 -2.32 -14.68
N SER A 25 -3.94 -2.00 -15.23
CA SER A 25 -4.06 -0.88 -16.17
C SER A 25 -3.74 0.44 -15.50
N ASN A 26 -3.27 1.42 -16.28
CA ASN A 26 -3.00 2.76 -15.76
C ASN A 26 -4.26 3.40 -15.16
N ASP A 27 -5.43 3.16 -15.75
CA ASP A 27 -6.70 3.68 -15.24
C ASP A 27 -7.01 3.14 -13.84
N PHE A 28 -6.78 1.84 -13.62
CA PHE A 28 -6.95 1.24 -12.29
C PHE A 28 -5.95 1.80 -11.29
N ILE A 29 -4.68 1.93 -11.68
CA ILE A 29 -3.62 2.45 -10.81
C ILE A 29 -3.94 3.89 -10.41
N ASP A 30 -4.37 4.73 -11.35
CA ASP A 30 -4.77 6.11 -11.07
C ASP A 30 -5.93 6.16 -10.10
N TYR A 31 -6.97 5.34 -10.32
CA TYR A 31 -8.10 5.26 -9.41
C TYR A 31 -7.66 4.84 -8.00
N TYR A 32 -6.86 3.77 -7.91
CA TYR A 32 -6.42 3.22 -6.62
C TYR A 32 -5.63 4.27 -5.82
N PHE A 33 -4.64 4.89 -6.44
CA PHE A 33 -3.77 5.83 -5.73
C PHE A 33 -4.46 7.17 -5.44
N ASN A 34 -5.44 7.57 -6.24
CA ASN A 34 -6.17 8.82 -6.00
C ASN A 34 -7.31 8.66 -4.99
N GLU A 35 -8.02 7.53 -5.02
CA GLU A 35 -9.26 7.38 -4.27
C GLU A 35 -9.16 6.40 -3.09
N VAL A 36 -8.38 5.35 -3.22
CA VAL A 36 -8.33 4.26 -2.23
C VAL A 36 -7.08 4.35 -1.37
N CYS A 37 -5.92 4.54 -1.98
CA CYS A 37 -4.64 4.45 -1.31
C CYS A 37 -4.46 5.47 -0.18
N SER A 38 -5.09 6.63 -0.29
CA SER A 38 -5.01 7.67 0.74
C SER A 38 -5.58 7.23 2.09
N ARG A 39 -6.44 6.20 2.09
CA ARG A 39 -7.04 5.63 3.31
C ARG A 39 -6.25 4.45 3.85
N ASN A 40 -5.26 3.98 3.11
CA ASN A 40 -4.48 2.81 3.48
C ASN A 40 -3.24 3.21 4.27
N VAL A 41 -2.77 2.28 5.10
CA VAL A 41 -1.45 2.35 5.70
C VAL A 41 -0.51 1.55 4.81
N ILE A 42 0.59 2.15 4.38
CA ILE A 42 1.53 1.50 3.48
C ILE A 42 2.87 1.40 4.19
N PHE A 43 3.29 0.16 4.46
CA PHE A 43 4.64 -0.12 4.93
C PHE A 43 5.54 -0.43 3.74
N ALA A 44 6.76 0.07 3.77
CA ALA A 44 7.69 -0.15 2.68
C ALA A 44 9.11 -0.33 3.17
N ALA A 45 9.90 -1.03 2.37
CA ALA A 45 11.34 -1.17 2.55
C ALA A 45 12.06 -0.41 1.45
N PHE A 46 13.05 0.37 1.85
CA PHE A 46 13.85 1.19 0.95
C PHE A 46 15.32 0.78 1.03
N ASP A 47 15.96 0.68 -0.11
CA ASP A 47 17.41 0.53 -0.21
C ASP A 47 17.97 1.89 -0.64
N GLY A 48 18.48 2.66 0.33
CA GLY A 48 18.76 4.06 0.11
C GLY A 48 17.47 4.83 -0.17
N GLU A 49 17.37 5.44 -1.32
CA GLU A 49 16.16 6.15 -1.76
C GLU A 49 15.24 5.30 -2.63
N LYS A 50 15.62 4.06 -2.91
CA LYS A 50 14.89 3.19 -3.81
C LYS A 50 13.91 2.31 -3.06
N LEU A 51 12.65 2.35 -3.46
CA LEU A 51 11.60 1.48 -2.95
C LEU A 51 11.78 0.07 -3.51
N VAL A 52 11.93 -0.92 -2.62
CA VAL A 52 12.14 -2.31 -3.04
C VAL A 52 11.02 -3.26 -2.63
N SER A 53 10.22 -2.90 -1.63
CA SER A 53 9.10 -3.73 -1.18
C SER A 53 8.02 -2.86 -0.57
N MET A 54 6.76 -3.31 -0.68
CA MET A 54 5.63 -2.58 -0.11
C MET A 54 4.55 -3.54 0.37
N ALA A 55 3.79 -3.11 1.39
CA ALA A 55 2.59 -3.79 1.86
C ALA A 55 1.51 -2.74 2.11
N HIS A 56 0.39 -2.87 1.40
CA HIS A 56 -0.74 -1.96 1.50
C HIS A 56 -1.79 -2.56 2.43
N LEU A 57 -2.11 -1.84 3.50
CA LEU A 57 -3.04 -2.28 4.53
C LEU A 57 -4.25 -1.35 4.56
N ASN A 58 -5.44 -1.92 4.42
CA ASN A 58 -6.69 -1.16 4.48
C ASN A 58 -7.25 -1.24 5.90
N PRO A 59 -7.49 -0.10 6.58
CA PRO A 59 -8.15 -0.11 7.88
C PRO A 59 -9.58 -0.66 7.75
N TYR A 60 -9.96 -1.53 8.68
CA TYR A 60 -11.23 -2.23 8.64
C TYR A 60 -11.76 -2.39 10.05
N THR A 61 -13.05 -2.15 10.23
CA THR A 61 -13.71 -2.29 11.53
C THR A 61 -14.62 -3.51 11.51
N ILE A 62 -14.39 -4.44 12.45
CA ILE A 62 -15.20 -5.63 12.63
C ILE A 62 -16.07 -5.47 13.87
N VAL A 63 -17.36 -5.81 13.75
CA VAL A 63 -18.27 -5.90 14.88
C VAL A 63 -18.56 -7.37 15.14
N PHE A 64 -18.19 -7.84 16.33
CA PHE A 64 -18.39 -9.22 16.73
C PHE A 64 -18.89 -9.27 18.19
N ASN A 65 -20.02 -9.93 18.42
CA ASN A 65 -20.65 -10.03 19.73
C ASN A 65 -20.84 -8.65 20.40
N GLY A 66 -21.22 -7.64 19.62
CA GLY A 66 -21.43 -6.29 20.12
C GLY A 66 -20.16 -5.50 20.41
N ARG A 67 -18.99 -6.07 20.12
CA ARG A 67 -17.70 -5.39 20.28
C ARG A 67 -17.16 -4.94 18.94
N ARG A 68 -16.61 -3.72 18.91
CA ARG A 68 -15.94 -3.18 17.74
C ARG A 68 -14.44 -3.45 17.85
N LYS A 69 -13.85 -3.93 16.78
CA LYS A 69 -12.41 -4.13 16.71
C LYS A 69 -11.88 -3.59 15.40
N ASP A 70 -10.89 -2.71 15.48
CA ASP A 70 -10.24 -2.16 14.31
C ASP A 70 -9.08 -3.08 13.92
N VAL A 71 -9.09 -3.50 12.67
CA VAL A 71 -8.06 -4.38 12.10
C VAL A 71 -7.59 -3.81 10.77
N HIS A 72 -6.47 -4.32 10.27
CA HIS A 72 -5.96 -3.96 8.95
C HIS A 72 -6.07 -5.16 8.02
N TYR A 73 -6.59 -4.91 6.84
CA TYR A 73 -6.72 -5.90 5.79
C TYR A 73 -5.61 -5.71 4.76
N ILE A 74 -4.88 -6.78 4.44
CA ILE A 74 -3.81 -6.70 3.46
C ILE A 74 -4.42 -6.64 2.06
N VAL A 75 -4.21 -5.52 1.37
CA VAL A 75 -4.74 -5.29 0.03
C VAL A 75 -3.75 -5.70 -1.05
N GLY A 76 -2.46 -5.43 -0.82
CA GLY A 76 -1.43 -5.76 -1.80
C GLY A 76 -0.05 -5.82 -1.16
N VAL A 77 0.73 -6.81 -1.56
CA VAL A 77 2.13 -6.96 -1.16
C VAL A 77 2.95 -7.15 -2.43
N GLY A 78 3.97 -6.33 -2.61
CA GLY A 78 4.83 -6.40 -3.78
C GLY A 78 6.29 -6.22 -3.39
N THR A 79 7.16 -6.98 -4.04
CA THR A 79 8.61 -6.91 -3.82
C THR A 79 9.32 -6.91 -5.16
N LEU A 80 10.28 -6.00 -5.30
CA LEU A 80 11.14 -5.94 -6.47
C LEU A 80 12.17 -7.07 -6.38
N THR A 81 12.20 -7.90 -7.40
CA THR A 81 13.14 -9.05 -7.47
C THR A 81 14.31 -8.75 -8.40
#